data_28dcccbd6a96e53a707e6ae84ed8001e
#
_entry.id   28dcccbd6a96e53a707e6ae84ed8001e
#
_cell.length_a   1.000
_cell.length_b   1.000
_cell.length_c   1.000
_cell.angle_alpha   90.00
_cell.angle_beta   90.00
_cell.angle_gamma   90.00
#
_symmetry.space_group_name_H-M   'P 1'
#
loop_
_entity.id
_entity.type
_entity.pdbx_description
1 polymer ?
#
loop_
_entity_poly.entity_id
_entity_poly.type
_entity_poly.pdbx_seq_one_letter_code
_entity_poly.pdbx_strand_id
1 'polypeptide(L)'
;SGGVGYGAGMVMVGTIEGEVYALDASDGSVLWTSQVSSEVVSSPKSNGEIVAVQTIDDRLFALDAKTGEEIWQHDGDAPILSVRGTSESVVTGNMVLSGFDTGKLVAFNPDNGSLIWESRLALPKGRTELERMVDIDGEPLLVGDVIYAVTYQGRLGALSRGTGRSLWFQD
;
A
#
# COMPACT_ATOMS: atom_id res chain seq x y z
N SER A 1 -8.11 -11.55 4.96
CA SER A 1 -8.55 -10.15 5.18
C SER A 1 -7.35 -9.34 5.66
N GLY A 2 -7.12 -8.19 5.10
CA GLY A 2 -6.19 -7.18 5.62
C GLY A 2 -6.64 -6.77 7.04
N GLY A 3 -5.77 -6.31 7.88
CA GLY A 3 -6.07 -5.90 9.25
C GLY A 3 -7.10 -4.75 9.33
N VAL A 4 -7.26 -4.23 10.53
CA VAL A 4 -8.12 -3.05 10.80
C VAL A 4 -7.29 -1.79 10.63
N GLY A 5 -7.77 -0.85 9.81
CA GLY A 5 -7.23 0.49 9.68
C GLY A 5 -7.95 1.48 10.59
N TYR A 6 -7.24 2.53 11.01
CA TYR A 6 -7.82 3.67 11.72
C TYR A 6 -7.25 4.97 11.16
N GLY A 7 -8.11 5.96 10.96
CA GLY A 7 -7.71 7.30 10.55
C GLY A 7 -8.89 8.25 10.51
N ALA A 8 -8.67 9.50 10.89
CA ALA A 8 -9.66 10.58 10.85
C ALA A 8 -11.00 10.26 11.54
N GLY A 9 -10.96 9.50 12.65
CA GLY A 9 -12.17 9.11 13.40
C GLY A 9 -12.94 7.94 12.79
N MET A 10 -12.40 7.26 11.78
CA MET A 10 -12.99 6.09 11.15
C MET A 10 -12.18 4.83 11.45
N VAL A 11 -12.87 3.73 11.63
CA VAL A 11 -12.33 2.37 11.59
C VAL A 11 -12.64 1.78 10.22
N MET A 12 -11.63 1.23 9.56
CA MET A 12 -11.77 0.70 8.21
C MET A 12 -11.40 -0.78 8.18
N VAL A 13 -12.15 -1.58 7.43
CA VAL A 13 -11.95 -3.03 7.31
C VAL A 13 -12.13 -3.43 5.86
N GLY A 14 -11.18 -4.22 5.35
CA GLY A 14 -11.30 -4.87 4.06
C GLY A 14 -11.61 -6.36 4.20
N THR A 15 -12.39 -6.91 3.28
CA THR A 15 -12.81 -8.32 3.28
C THR A 15 -12.13 -9.15 2.18
N ILE A 16 -12.31 -10.46 2.25
CA ILE A 16 -11.83 -11.40 1.23
C ILE A 16 -12.67 -11.31 -0.07
N GLU A 17 -13.88 -10.80 0.02
CA GLU A 17 -14.78 -10.56 -1.12
C GLU A 17 -14.52 -9.20 -1.81
N GLY A 18 -13.54 -8.41 -1.31
CA GLY A 18 -13.21 -7.09 -1.85
C GLY A 18 -14.13 -5.97 -1.38
N GLU A 19 -14.93 -6.18 -0.33
CA GLU A 19 -15.69 -5.10 0.29
C GLU A 19 -14.81 -4.32 1.25
N VAL A 20 -14.97 -3.00 1.27
CA VAL A 20 -14.32 -2.06 2.19
C VAL A 20 -15.40 -1.36 3.00
N TYR A 21 -15.34 -1.49 4.31
CA TYR A 21 -16.24 -0.83 5.24
C TYR A 21 -15.52 0.30 5.95
N ALA A 22 -16.15 1.46 6.04
CA ALA A 22 -15.77 2.51 6.98
C ALA A 22 -16.87 2.65 8.04
N LEU A 23 -16.42 2.65 9.29
CA LEU A 23 -17.29 2.70 10.46
C LEU A 23 -16.92 3.93 11.31
N ASP A 24 -17.89 4.58 11.89
CA ASP A 24 -17.63 5.62 12.90
C ASP A 24 -16.93 5.00 14.11
N ALA A 25 -15.77 5.52 14.49
CA ALA A 25 -14.99 4.97 15.58
C ALA A 25 -15.64 5.16 16.96
N SER A 26 -16.64 6.05 17.07
CA SER A 26 -17.32 6.35 18.35
C SER A 26 -18.44 5.38 18.69
N ASP A 27 -19.16 4.87 17.69
CA ASP A 27 -20.35 4.02 17.91
C ASP A 27 -20.40 2.77 17.01
N GLY A 28 -19.47 2.62 16.06
CA GLY A 28 -19.40 1.49 15.14
C GLY A 28 -20.46 1.50 14.02
N SER A 29 -21.18 2.62 13.84
CA SER A 29 -22.13 2.75 12.74
C SER A 29 -21.41 2.78 11.39
N VAL A 30 -21.99 2.12 10.37
CA VAL A 30 -21.44 2.11 9.02
C VAL A 30 -21.62 3.47 8.38
N LEU A 31 -20.50 4.11 8.02
CA LEU A 31 -20.46 5.38 7.28
C LEU A 31 -20.68 5.14 5.79
N TRP A 32 -19.95 4.18 5.23
CA TRP A 32 -20.06 3.76 3.84
C TRP A 32 -19.49 2.35 3.64
N THR A 33 -19.87 1.77 2.51
CA THR A 33 -19.32 0.51 1.99
C THR A 33 -18.93 0.70 0.54
N SER A 34 -17.79 0.18 0.13
CA SER A 34 -17.28 0.22 -1.23
C SER A 34 -16.84 -1.16 -1.70
N GLN A 35 -16.84 -1.40 -3.01
CA GLN A 35 -16.40 -2.63 -3.63
C GLN A 35 -15.14 -2.37 -4.45
N VAL A 36 -14.05 -3.12 -4.17
CA VAL A 36 -12.82 -3.12 -4.96
C VAL A 36 -12.71 -4.42 -5.76
N SER A 37 -11.67 -4.53 -6.60
CA SER A 37 -11.55 -5.61 -7.60
C SER A 37 -11.41 -7.02 -7.02
N SER A 38 -10.81 -7.16 -5.83
CA SER A 38 -10.43 -8.46 -5.29
C SER A 38 -10.22 -8.40 -3.76
N GLU A 39 -9.76 -9.50 -3.14
CA GLU A 39 -9.48 -9.57 -1.70
C GLU A 39 -8.58 -8.40 -1.25
N VAL A 40 -9.00 -7.71 -0.19
CA VAL A 40 -8.19 -6.70 0.48
C VAL A 40 -7.15 -7.39 1.38
N VAL A 41 -5.87 -7.18 1.10
CA VAL A 41 -4.76 -7.90 1.75
C VAL A 41 -4.08 -7.12 2.87
N SER A 42 -4.17 -5.78 2.85
CA SER A 42 -3.57 -4.91 3.86
C SER A 42 -4.61 -4.10 4.61
N SER A 43 -4.25 -3.56 5.78
CA SER A 43 -5.10 -2.63 6.52
C SER A 43 -5.34 -1.36 5.71
N PRO A 44 -6.60 -0.94 5.45
CA PRO A 44 -6.85 0.34 4.78
C PRO A 44 -6.25 1.51 5.58
N LYS A 45 -5.65 2.49 4.89
CA LYS A 45 -5.00 3.65 5.50
C LYS A 45 -5.66 4.94 5.03
N SER A 46 -5.80 5.93 5.92
CA SER A 46 -6.45 7.20 5.58
C SER A 46 -5.71 8.40 6.16
N ASN A 47 -5.70 9.49 5.40
CA ASN A 47 -5.31 10.84 5.86
C ASN A 47 -6.52 11.73 6.17
N GLY A 48 -7.75 11.21 6.06
CA GLY A 48 -9.01 11.95 6.26
C GLY A 48 -9.61 12.53 4.97
N GLU A 49 -8.88 12.51 3.85
CA GLU A 49 -9.35 12.91 2.52
C GLU A 49 -9.56 11.70 1.63
N ILE A 50 -8.61 10.77 1.66
CA ILE A 50 -8.68 9.50 0.93
C ILE A 50 -8.49 8.31 1.86
N VAL A 51 -8.93 7.14 1.39
CA VAL A 51 -8.64 5.81 1.96
C VAL A 51 -7.88 5.00 0.91
N ALA A 52 -6.65 4.62 1.22
CA ALA A 52 -5.85 3.73 0.36
C ALA A 52 -6.11 2.26 0.72
N VAL A 53 -6.38 1.44 -0.29
CA VAL A 53 -6.70 0.02 -0.17
C VAL A 53 -5.89 -0.78 -1.17
N GLN A 54 -5.18 -1.79 -0.71
CA GLN A 54 -4.42 -2.69 -1.59
C GLN A 54 -5.08 -4.06 -1.65
N THR A 55 -5.15 -4.62 -2.85
CA THR A 55 -5.79 -5.91 -3.14
C THR A 55 -4.79 -6.97 -3.58
N ILE A 56 -5.21 -8.25 -3.49
CA ILE A 56 -4.34 -9.41 -3.79
C ILE A 56 -3.92 -9.49 -5.27
N ASP A 57 -4.65 -8.85 -6.16
CA ASP A 57 -4.33 -8.73 -7.58
C ASP A 57 -3.38 -7.56 -7.89
N ASP A 58 -2.61 -7.13 -6.87
CA ASP A 58 -1.55 -6.10 -6.93
C ASP A 58 -2.06 -4.72 -7.35
N ARG A 59 -3.31 -4.38 -6.99
CA ARG A 59 -3.91 -3.08 -7.25
C ARG A 59 -3.95 -2.22 -6.00
N LEU A 60 -3.77 -0.93 -6.21
CA LEU A 60 -3.93 0.10 -5.19
C LEU A 60 -5.12 1.00 -5.58
N PHE A 61 -6.08 1.10 -4.68
CA PHE A 61 -7.24 1.99 -4.82
C PHE A 61 -7.12 3.17 -3.86
N ALA A 62 -7.53 4.34 -4.32
CA ALA A 62 -7.82 5.46 -3.45
C ALA A 62 -9.33 5.76 -3.52
N LEU A 63 -9.96 5.67 -2.37
CA LEU A 63 -11.39 5.95 -2.19
C LEU A 63 -11.55 7.29 -1.48
N ASP A 64 -12.60 8.03 -1.78
CA ASP A 64 -12.97 9.23 -1.02
C ASP A 64 -13.30 8.85 0.43
N ALA A 65 -12.67 9.49 1.39
CA ALA A 65 -12.82 9.12 2.80
C ALA A 65 -14.23 9.36 3.35
N LYS A 66 -15.04 10.23 2.72
CA LYS A 66 -16.40 10.57 3.16
C LYS A 66 -17.47 9.71 2.52
N THR A 67 -17.27 9.32 1.26
CA THR A 67 -18.29 8.64 0.44
C THR A 67 -17.97 7.20 0.11
N GLY A 68 -16.68 6.82 0.15
CA GLY A 68 -16.21 5.51 -0.31
C GLY A 68 -16.12 5.38 -1.83
N GLU A 69 -16.43 6.45 -2.59
CA GLU A 69 -16.31 6.43 -4.04
C GLU A 69 -14.86 6.34 -4.49
N GLU A 70 -14.58 5.58 -5.55
CA GLU A 70 -13.25 5.47 -6.13
C GLU A 70 -12.84 6.81 -6.76
N ILE A 71 -11.68 7.35 -6.35
CA ILE A 71 -11.08 8.55 -6.93
C ILE A 71 -10.11 8.14 -8.04
N TRP A 72 -9.23 7.18 -7.75
CA TRP A 72 -8.27 6.62 -8.71
C TRP A 72 -7.85 5.21 -8.30
N GLN A 73 -7.33 4.48 -9.27
CA GLN A 73 -6.67 3.19 -9.05
C GLN A 73 -5.34 3.12 -9.79
N HIS A 74 -4.46 2.25 -9.31
CA HIS A 74 -3.21 1.90 -9.96
C HIS A 74 -3.09 0.38 -10.04
N ASP A 75 -2.81 -0.13 -11.25
CA ASP A 75 -2.54 -1.55 -11.47
C ASP A 75 -1.03 -1.78 -11.32
N GLY A 76 -0.64 -2.66 -10.40
CA GLY A 76 0.73 -3.12 -10.28
C GLY A 76 1.11 -4.09 -11.40
N ASP A 77 2.40 -4.40 -11.50
CA ASP A 77 2.95 -5.38 -12.46
C ASP A 77 2.98 -6.78 -11.82
N ALA A 78 1.83 -7.31 -11.38
CA ALA A 78 1.77 -8.57 -10.64
C ALA A 78 2.44 -9.72 -11.42
N PRO A 79 3.41 -10.45 -10.84
CA PRO A 79 3.89 -11.69 -11.40
C PRO A 79 2.81 -12.79 -11.31
N ILE A 80 2.90 -13.81 -12.16
CA ILE A 80 1.94 -14.94 -12.24
C ILE A 80 1.84 -15.70 -10.90
N LEU A 81 2.87 -15.63 -10.05
CA LEU A 81 2.92 -16.18 -8.70
C LEU A 81 3.43 -15.08 -7.75
N SER A 82 2.56 -14.53 -6.93
CA SER A 82 2.92 -13.67 -5.81
C SER A 82 2.71 -14.42 -4.49
N VAL A 83 3.59 -14.20 -3.52
CA VAL A 83 3.24 -14.45 -2.11
C VAL A 83 2.19 -13.40 -1.76
N ARG A 84 1.22 -13.73 -0.92
CA ARG A 84 0.30 -12.72 -0.39
C ARG A 84 1.13 -11.56 0.17
N GLY A 85 1.28 -10.51 -0.63
CA GLY A 85 2.01 -9.32 -0.24
C GLY A 85 1.41 -8.77 1.06
N THR A 86 2.26 -8.49 2.03
CA THR A 86 1.88 -7.94 3.33
C THR A 86 2.26 -6.47 3.43
N SER A 87 2.60 -5.83 2.29
CA SER A 87 2.93 -4.42 2.27
C SER A 87 1.70 -3.59 2.65
N GLU A 88 1.85 -2.74 3.66
CA GLU A 88 0.87 -1.74 4.00
C GLU A 88 1.22 -0.41 3.35
N SER A 89 0.21 0.33 2.91
CA SER A 89 0.42 1.66 2.34
C SER A 89 0.61 2.70 3.45
N VAL A 90 1.41 3.73 3.18
CA VAL A 90 1.51 4.95 4.01
C VAL A 90 0.81 6.08 3.30
N VAL A 91 -0.16 6.70 3.97
CA VAL A 91 -0.94 7.82 3.40
C VAL A 91 -0.65 9.09 4.20
N THR A 92 -0.16 10.10 3.49
CA THR A 92 0.08 11.45 4.04
C THR A 92 -0.72 12.49 3.26
N GLY A 93 -0.72 13.75 3.68
CA GLY A 93 -1.43 14.82 2.95
C GLY A 93 -0.88 15.10 1.54
N ASN A 94 0.33 14.66 1.21
CA ASN A 94 0.96 14.94 -0.09
C ASN A 94 1.51 13.70 -0.81
N MET A 95 1.31 12.50 -0.26
CA MET A 95 1.87 11.27 -0.83
C MET A 95 1.11 10.04 -0.34
N VAL A 96 0.84 9.12 -1.26
CA VAL A 96 0.53 7.72 -0.99
C VAL A 96 1.75 6.90 -1.36
N LEU A 97 2.29 6.13 -0.41
CA LEU A 97 3.43 5.27 -0.61
C LEU A 97 2.97 3.81 -0.49
N SER A 98 3.25 2.99 -1.49
CA SER A 98 2.85 1.58 -1.48
C SER A 98 3.96 0.68 -2.01
N GLY A 99 4.12 -0.48 -1.39
CA GLY A 99 4.98 -1.54 -1.88
C GLY A 99 4.20 -2.51 -2.77
N PHE A 100 4.86 -3.06 -3.77
CA PHE A 100 4.30 -4.00 -4.73
C PHE A 100 5.10 -5.31 -4.78
N ASP A 101 4.46 -6.37 -5.23
CA ASP A 101 5.00 -7.74 -5.31
C ASP A 101 6.24 -7.89 -6.21
N THR A 102 6.58 -6.84 -6.96
CA THR A 102 7.78 -6.77 -7.80
C THR A 102 9.02 -6.19 -7.09
N GLY A 103 8.93 -5.95 -5.76
CA GLY A 103 9.98 -5.27 -4.98
C GLY A 103 10.09 -3.78 -5.30
N LYS A 104 9.04 -3.21 -5.88
CA LYS A 104 8.91 -1.78 -6.15
C LYS A 104 8.25 -1.09 -4.97
N LEU A 105 8.78 0.06 -4.60
CA LEU A 105 8.15 1.04 -3.74
C LEU A 105 7.76 2.24 -4.61
N VAL A 106 6.50 2.62 -4.58
CA VAL A 106 5.94 3.62 -5.48
C VAL A 106 5.25 4.72 -4.68
N ALA A 107 5.50 5.96 -5.05
CA ALA A 107 4.87 7.13 -4.47
C ALA A 107 3.92 7.78 -5.48
N PHE A 108 2.70 8.05 -5.03
CA PHE A 108 1.63 8.65 -5.83
C PHE A 108 1.16 9.97 -5.22
N ASN A 109 0.67 10.85 -6.07
CA ASN A 109 -0.11 12.01 -5.66
C ASN A 109 -1.47 11.54 -5.12
N PRO A 110 -1.86 11.89 -3.88
CA PRO A 110 -3.11 11.42 -3.28
C PRO A 110 -4.36 11.89 -4.03
N ASP A 111 -4.33 13.06 -4.68
CA ASP A 111 -5.53 13.66 -5.29
C ASP A 111 -5.92 12.98 -6.61
N ASN A 112 -4.95 12.46 -7.37
CA ASN A 112 -5.20 12.00 -8.73
C ASN A 112 -4.46 10.71 -9.14
N GLY A 113 -3.71 10.10 -8.22
CA GLY A 113 -2.97 8.87 -8.49
C GLY A 113 -1.78 9.01 -9.44
N SER A 114 -1.39 10.23 -9.81
CA SER A 114 -0.22 10.39 -10.68
C SER A 114 1.07 9.97 -9.98
N LEU A 115 1.93 9.30 -10.73
CA LEU A 115 3.23 8.83 -10.24
C LEU A 115 4.11 10.01 -9.85
N ILE A 116 4.60 10.05 -8.61
CA ILE A 116 5.62 11.00 -8.16
C ILE A 116 6.99 10.41 -8.46
N TRP A 117 7.24 9.18 -7.99
CA TRP A 117 8.43 8.40 -8.27
C TRP A 117 8.19 6.90 -8.02
N GLU A 118 9.01 6.05 -8.62
CA GLU A 118 9.13 4.64 -8.26
C GLU A 118 10.59 4.29 -7.95
N SER A 119 10.78 3.36 -7.05
CA SER A 119 12.10 2.84 -6.67
C SER A 119 12.04 1.33 -6.48
N ARG A 120 13.06 0.62 -6.95
CA ARG A 120 13.17 -0.82 -6.76
C ARG A 120 14.18 -1.12 -5.66
N LEU A 121 13.71 -1.73 -4.56
CA LEU A 121 14.55 -2.07 -3.42
C LEU A 121 15.30 -3.38 -3.65
N ALA A 122 14.71 -4.31 -4.39
CA ALA A 122 15.33 -5.59 -4.68
C ALA A 122 15.12 -5.99 -6.14
N LEU A 123 16.10 -6.71 -6.69
CA LEU A 123 15.99 -7.35 -8.00
C LEU A 123 15.74 -8.84 -7.80
N PRO A 124 14.81 -9.45 -8.54
CA PRO A 124 14.63 -10.89 -8.53
C PRO A 124 15.95 -11.60 -8.82
N LYS A 125 16.49 -12.34 -7.84
CA LYS A 125 17.72 -13.12 -7.98
C LYS A 125 17.40 -14.57 -7.64
N GLY A 126 17.78 -15.51 -8.50
CA GLY A 126 17.63 -16.92 -8.25
C GLY A 126 17.22 -17.70 -9.49
N ARG A 127 17.22 -19.04 -9.35
CA ARG A 127 16.90 -20.00 -10.43
C ARG A 127 15.46 -20.51 -10.35
N THR A 128 14.85 -20.42 -9.17
CA THR A 128 13.47 -20.85 -8.91
C THR A 128 12.55 -19.64 -8.75
N GLU A 129 11.25 -19.81 -8.96
CA GLU A 129 10.23 -18.78 -8.76
C GLU A 129 10.26 -18.25 -7.31
N LEU A 130 10.41 -19.15 -6.32
CA LEU A 130 10.51 -18.80 -4.90
C LEU A 130 11.74 -17.92 -4.59
N GLU A 131 12.88 -18.19 -5.21
CA GLU A 131 14.10 -17.38 -5.02
C GLU A 131 13.99 -15.99 -5.67
N ARG A 132 13.05 -15.81 -6.61
CA ARG A 132 12.79 -14.53 -7.31
C ARG A 132 11.77 -13.66 -6.62
N MET A 133 11.18 -14.10 -5.53
CA MET A 133 10.23 -13.30 -4.76
C MET A 133 10.95 -12.14 -4.07
N VAL A 134 10.50 -10.93 -4.34
CA VAL A 134 11.17 -9.68 -3.90
C VAL A 134 10.17 -8.65 -3.35
N ASP A 135 9.12 -9.12 -2.75
CA ASP A 135 8.05 -8.26 -2.23
C ASP A 135 8.58 -7.25 -1.20
N ILE A 136 7.96 -6.09 -1.14
CA ILE A 136 8.12 -5.18 -0.01
C ILE A 136 7.30 -5.76 1.15
N ASP A 137 7.96 -5.98 2.29
CA ASP A 137 7.36 -6.59 3.46
C ASP A 137 7.06 -5.54 4.54
N GLY A 138 5.83 -5.55 5.03
CA GLY A 138 5.35 -4.63 6.05
C GLY A 138 5.11 -3.20 5.59
N GLU A 139 4.83 -2.33 6.56
CA GLU A 139 4.58 -0.91 6.35
C GLU A 139 5.91 -0.14 6.21
N PRO A 140 6.13 0.61 5.12
CA PRO A 140 7.28 1.51 5.02
C PRO A 140 7.25 2.57 6.12
N LEU A 141 8.37 2.79 6.79
CA LEU A 141 8.49 3.79 7.84
C LEU A 141 8.96 5.12 7.28
N LEU A 142 8.15 6.17 7.48
CA LEU A 142 8.47 7.53 7.06
C LEU A 142 8.98 8.35 8.26
N VAL A 143 10.24 8.81 8.18
CA VAL A 143 10.86 9.64 9.23
C VAL A 143 11.48 10.88 8.58
N GLY A 144 10.83 12.02 8.72
CA GLY A 144 11.24 13.25 8.04
C GLY A 144 11.30 13.09 6.52
N ASP A 145 12.49 13.28 5.95
CA ASP A 145 12.73 13.15 4.52
C ASP A 145 13.28 11.78 4.08
N VAL A 146 13.25 10.79 4.98
CA VAL A 146 13.74 9.44 4.72
C VAL A 146 12.62 8.42 4.86
N ILE A 147 12.57 7.49 3.92
CA ILE A 147 11.70 6.32 3.93
C ILE A 147 12.59 5.10 4.18
N TYR A 148 12.20 4.27 5.14
CA TYR A 148 12.80 2.96 5.40
C TYR A 148 11.82 1.88 4.97
N ALA A 149 12.28 0.94 4.16
CA ALA A 149 11.48 -0.19 3.72
C ALA A 149 12.32 -1.47 3.71
N VAL A 150 11.68 -2.58 4.01
CA VAL A 150 12.30 -3.91 4.04
C VAL A 150 11.67 -4.79 2.97
N THR A 151 12.47 -5.70 2.41
CA THR A 151 11.97 -6.71 1.48
C THR A 151 11.84 -8.05 2.18
N TYR A 152 11.02 -8.94 1.65
CA TYR A 152 10.85 -10.32 2.14
C TYR A 152 12.19 -11.07 2.32
N GLN A 153 13.19 -10.80 1.49
CA GLN A 153 14.53 -11.40 1.61
C GLN A 153 15.41 -10.75 2.68
N GLY A 154 14.88 -9.79 3.44
CA GLY A 154 15.56 -9.15 4.57
C GLY A 154 16.43 -7.94 4.22
N ARG A 155 16.43 -7.47 2.96
CA ARG A 155 17.14 -6.24 2.61
C ARG A 155 16.40 -5.02 3.15
N LEU A 156 17.06 -4.23 3.97
CA LEU A 156 16.59 -2.93 4.45
C LEU A 156 17.15 -1.82 3.56
N GLY A 157 16.29 -0.95 3.07
CA GLY A 157 16.66 0.23 2.28
C GLY A 157 16.24 1.53 2.94
N ALA A 158 17.09 2.56 2.83
CA ALA A 158 16.72 3.94 3.10
C ALA A 158 16.68 4.73 1.79
N LEU A 159 15.58 5.46 1.59
CA LEU A 159 15.33 6.22 0.37
C LEU A 159 14.98 7.67 0.70
N SER A 160 15.30 8.57 -0.21
CA SER A 160 14.84 9.96 -0.13
C SER A 160 13.34 10.04 -0.42
N ARG A 161 12.57 10.63 0.50
CA ARG A 161 11.12 10.82 0.38
C ARG A 161 10.71 11.56 -0.90
N GLY A 162 11.43 12.61 -1.25
CA GLY A 162 11.07 13.47 -2.38
C GLY A 162 11.38 12.88 -3.75
N THR A 163 12.31 11.90 -3.83
CA THR A 163 12.81 11.42 -5.12
C THR A 163 12.82 9.90 -5.29
N GLY A 164 12.60 9.14 -4.22
CA GLY A 164 12.74 7.67 -4.23
C GLY A 164 14.19 7.17 -4.40
N ARG A 165 15.18 8.08 -4.48
CA ARG A 165 16.59 7.65 -4.64
C ARG A 165 17.07 6.95 -3.39
N SER A 166 17.71 5.80 -3.58
CA SER A 166 18.34 5.08 -2.47
C SER A 166 19.47 5.91 -1.86
N LEU A 167 19.48 5.98 -0.54
CA LEU A 167 20.55 6.57 0.26
C LEU A 167 21.56 5.49 0.66
N TRP A 168 21.06 4.34 1.11
CA TRP A 168 21.84 3.16 1.41
C TRP A 168 20.95 1.90 1.46
N PHE A 169 21.60 0.74 1.41
CA PHE A 169 21.00 -0.58 1.63
C PHE A 169 21.83 -1.38 2.64
N GLN A 170 21.15 -2.26 3.38
CA GLN A 170 21.74 -3.26 4.26
C GLN A 170 21.07 -4.61 3.97
N ASP A 171 21.89 -5.62 3.65
CA ASP A 171 21.49 -7.02 3.47
C ASP A 171 21.62 -7.80 4.78
#